data_b95f22c1d526ccdb5a6d64ee0d839e1a
#
_entry.id   b95f22c1d526ccdb5a6d64ee0d839e1a
#
_cell.length_a   1.000
_cell.length_b   1.000
_cell.length_c   1.000
_cell.angle_alpha   90.00
_cell.angle_beta   90.00
_cell.angle_gamma   90.00
#
_symmetry.space_group_name_H-M   'P 1'
#
loop_
_entity.id
_entity.type
_entity.pdbx_description
1 polymer ?
#
loop_
_entity_poly.entity_id
_entity_poly.type
_entity_poly.pdbx_seq_one_letter_code
_entity_poly.pdbx_strand_id
1 'polypeptide(L)'
;MKRYLALVAAFALSAGVLVSPATAQISGGTWTLTTESVNLNLKGVSPYVEKTSSGLDRLWFASPDALPDPIMVVDCTEAGTCTRQTLSSRFGSDATVVTLKDGTRKVFFVEMGPSGKKIRFATITGNTLAHGTVSDLNVAGSSVTQEEKAWGVPDSVVLPDGRVRVYWVLSDKATGKPGLPESIVSATSTDTTASAFVRDAGFRLTGGYVDTDILRALDGDWVMMTSTGPGAGTQYLYMATSKDGLTWDLYPTPISSSSESALDPTGYETGTNTWRIYYVSSAPGMIVDRNYVLKRAVLTWKEAAATPTPTP
;
A
#
# COMPACT_ATOMS: atom_id res chain seq x y z
N MET A 1 61.21 -35.48 26.27
CA MET A 1 60.36 -36.00 25.21
C MET A 1 58.91 -35.83 25.62
N LYS A 2 58.24 -34.79 25.15
CA LYS A 2 56.80 -34.53 25.44
C LYS A 2 56.00 -34.88 24.19
N ARG A 3 55.12 -35.89 24.32
CA ARG A 3 54.20 -36.28 23.25
C ARG A 3 52.95 -35.37 23.29
N TYR A 4 52.68 -34.65 22.21
CA TYR A 4 51.44 -33.93 22.02
C TYR A 4 50.41 -34.89 21.36
N LEU A 5 49.34 -35.15 22.05
CA LEU A 5 48.13 -35.77 21.45
C LEU A 5 47.36 -34.71 20.71
N ALA A 6 47.19 -34.87 19.42
CA ALA A 6 46.27 -34.04 18.62
C ALA A 6 44.87 -34.65 18.68
N LEU A 7 43.94 -33.90 19.24
CA LEU A 7 42.53 -34.25 19.26
C LEU A 7 41.90 -33.71 17.95
N VAL A 8 41.53 -34.60 17.06
CA VAL A 8 40.77 -34.27 15.84
C VAL A 8 39.31 -34.23 16.21
N ALA A 9 38.72 -33.03 16.29
CA ALA A 9 37.28 -32.85 16.42
C ALA A 9 36.64 -32.96 15.05
N ALA A 10 35.87 -34.01 14.81
CA ALA A 10 35.03 -34.15 13.63
C ALA A 10 33.78 -33.28 13.78
N PHE A 11 33.72 -32.19 13.02
CA PHE A 11 32.49 -31.42 12.82
C PHE A 11 31.58 -32.18 11.87
N ALA A 12 30.49 -32.75 12.39
CA ALA A 12 29.39 -33.23 11.56
C ALA A 12 28.63 -32.02 11.02
N LEU A 13 28.82 -31.71 9.72
CA LEU A 13 27.92 -30.79 9.00
C LEU A 13 26.57 -31.50 8.84
N SER A 14 25.59 -31.11 9.67
CA SER A 14 24.18 -31.36 9.38
C SER A 14 23.79 -30.48 8.20
N ALA A 15 23.63 -31.06 7.01
CA ALA A 15 23.01 -30.43 5.87
C ALA A 15 21.52 -30.19 6.23
N GLY A 16 21.24 -29.01 6.78
CA GLY A 16 19.88 -28.53 6.89
C GLY A 16 19.32 -28.37 5.49
N VAL A 17 18.33 -29.19 5.14
CA VAL A 17 17.54 -29.01 3.94
C VAL A 17 16.79 -27.68 4.14
N LEU A 18 17.26 -26.63 3.48
CA LEU A 18 16.51 -25.40 3.32
C LEU A 18 15.29 -25.75 2.46
N VAL A 19 14.18 -26.04 3.10
CA VAL A 19 12.90 -26.09 2.44
C VAL A 19 12.60 -24.62 2.05
N SER A 20 12.84 -24.30 0.79
CA SER A 20 12.34 -23.04 0.23
C SER A 20 10.83 -22.99 0.49
N PRO A 21 10.29 -21.89 1.04
CA PRO A 21 8.84 -21.77 1.15
C PRO A 21 8.29 -21.94 -0.27
N ALA A 22 7.35 -22.88 -0.42
CA ALA A 22 6.66 -23.09 -1.68
C ALA A 22 5.99 -21.76 -2.04
N THR A 23 6.45 -21.12 -3.11
CA THR A 23 5.81 -19.94 -3.70
C THR A 23 4.44 -20.42 -4.15
N ALA A 24 3.40 -20.14 -3.36
CA ALA A 24 2.04 -20.42 -3.75
C ALA A 24 1.72 -19.56 -4.97
N GLN A 25 1.68 -20.19 -6.13
CA GLN A 25 1.23 -19.57 -7.36
C GLN A 25 -0.25 -19.28 -7.18
N ILE A 26 -0.61 -17.99 -7.00
CA ILE A 26 -1.99 -17.58 -6.77
C ILE A 26 -2.73 -17.62 -8.11
N SER A 27 -3.04 -18.81 -8.58
CA SER A 27 -3.93 -19.06 -9.71
C SER A 27 -4.99 -20.06 -9.29
N GLY A 28 -6.24 -19.61 -9.27
CA GLY A 28 -7.39 -20.45 -8.97
C GLY A 28 -7.79 -20.47 -7.49
N GLY A 29 -8.36 -19.40 -6.99
CA GLY A 29 -8.91 -19.29 -5.64
C GLY A 29 -9.90 -18.14 -5.54
N THR A 30 -10.34 -17.84 -4.33
CA THR A 30 -11.36 -16.81 -4.07
C THR A 30 -10.87 -15.82 -3.03
N TRP A 31 -10.93 -14.54 -3.37
CA TRP A 31 -10.81 -13.41 -2.45
C TRP A 31 -12.16 -13.16 -1.76
N THR A 32 -12.14 -12.97 -0.47
CA THR A 32 -13.33 -12.61 0.31
C THR A 32 -13.03 -11.43 1.22
N LEU A 33 -13.77 -10.34 1.05
CA LEU A 33 -13.74 -9.16 1.92
C LEU A 33 -14.94 -9.22 2.86
N THR A 34 -14.69 -9.29 4.16
CA THR A 34 -15.73 -9.33 5.19
C THR A 34 -15.64 -8.06 6.03
N THR A 35 -16.58 -7.14 5.84
CA THR A 35 -16.65 -5.90 6.65
C THR A 35 -16.99 -6.26 8.09
N GLU A 36 -16.24 -5.70 9.03
CA GLU A 36 -16.48 -5.86 10.45
C GLU A 36 -17.60 -4.91 10.94
N SER A 37 -18.29 -5.32 11.99
CA SER A 37 -19.34 -4.48 12.63
C SER A 37 -18.76 -3.35 13.50
N VAL A 38 -17.46 -3.20 13.56
CA VAL A 38 -16.76 -2.17 14.34
C VAL A 38 -17.03 -0.81 13.73
N ASN A 39 -17.54 0.11 14.55
CA ASN A 39 -17.72 1.51 14.17
C ASN A 39 -16.52 2.33 14.64
N LEU A 40 -15.68 2.74 13.68
CA LEU A 40 -14.50 3.57 13.97
C LEU A 40 -14.87 5.03 14.26
N ASN A 41 -16.06 5.46 13.83
CA ASN A 41 -16.53 6.85 13.93
C ASN A 41 -15.56 7.87 13.30
N LEU A 42 -14.91 7.48 12.20
CA LEU A 42 -13.93 8.29 11.46
C LEU A 42 -14.49 8.68 10.09
N LYS A 43 -14.27 9.95 9.71
CA LYS A 43 -14.64 10.52 8.42
C LYS A 43 -13.42 11.03 7.68
N GLY A 44 -13.30 10.67 6.41
CA GLY A 44 -12.18 11.10 5.57
C GLY A 44 -11.95 10.18 4.40
N VAL A 45 -10.85 10.43 3.69
CA VAL A 45 -10.43 9.71 2.48
C VAL A 45 -8.94 9.39 2.53
N SER A 46 -8.50 8.54 1.61
CA SER A 46 -7.10 8.14 1.43
C SER A 46 -6.43 7.67 2.73
N PRO A 47 -6.99 6.69 3.46
CA PRO A 47 -6.34 6.14 4.63
C PRO A 47 -5.08 5.36 4.23
N TYR A 48 -4.09 5.43 5.10
CA TYR A 48 -2.96 4.51 5.16
C TYR A 48 -2.87 3.95 6.58
N VAL A 49 -2.60 2.65 6.71
CA VAL A 49 -2.50 1.98 8.01
C VAL A 49 -1.12 1.42 8.27
N GLU A 50 -0.62 1.60 9.47
CA GLU A 50 0.58 0.93 9.99
C GLU A 50 0.30 0.33 11.39
N LYS A 51 1.01 -0.75 11.71
CA LYS A 51 0.97 -1.33 13.05
C LYS A 51 1.98 -0.61 13.94
N THR A 52 1.53 -0.08 15.09
CA THR A 52 2.44 0.51 16.06
C THR A 52 3.17 -0.57 16.87
N SER A 53 4.27 -0.21 17.53
CA SER A 53 4.98 -1.12 18.43
C SER A 53 4.15 -1.55 19.64
N SER A 54 3.12 -0.78 20.02
CA SER A 54 2.15 -1.13 21.06
C SER A 54 1.00 -2.01 20.58
N GLY A 55 1.00 -2.39 19.30
CA GLY A 55 -0.01 -3.26 18.71
C GLY A 55 -1.31 -2.55 18.27
N LEU A 56 -1.35 -1.21 18.30
CA LEU A 56 -2.48 -0.43 17.78
C LEU A 56 -2.37 -0.27 16.26
N ASP A 57 -3.51 -0.03 15.62
CA ASP A 57 -3.55 0.33 14.21
C ASP A 57 -3.48 1.85 14.09
N ARG A 58 -2.38 2.37 13.54
CA ARG A 58 -2.23 3.79 13.27
C ARG A 58 -2.74 4.11 11.86
N LEU A 59 -3.77 4.94 11.80
CA LEU A 59 -4.36 5.41 10.56
C LEU A 59 -3.94 6.85 10.28
N TRP A 60 -3.46 7.08 9.06
CA TRP A 60 -3.20 8.39 8.47
C TRP A 60 -4.23 8.60 7.38
N PHE A 61 -4.99 9.68 7.39
CA PHE A 61 -6.03 9.92 6.39
C PHE A 61 -6.37 11.40 6.25
N ALA A 62 -6.82 11.81 5.08
CA ALA A 62 -7.31 13.16 4.86
C ALA A 62 -8.70 13.30 5.47
N SER A 63 -8.88 14.28 6.36
CA SER A 63 -10.14 14.49 7.07
C SER A 63 -10.53 15.96 7.10
N PRO A 64 -11.81 16.30 6.86
CA PRO A 64 -12.31 17.66 7.03
C PRO A 64 -12.18 18.16 8.48
N ASP A 65 -12.12 17.24 9.45
CA ASP A 65 -12.01 17.56 10.87
C ASP A 65 -10.54 17.80 11.30
N ALA A 66 -9.58 17.66 10.39
CA ALA A 66 -8.15 17.85 10.68
C ALA A 66 -7.66 19.29 10.51
N LEU A 67 -8.45 20.18 9.90
CA LEU A 67 -8.04 21.55 9.59
C LEU A 67 -7.35 22.26 10.77
N PRO A 68 -6.29 23.05 10.52
CA PRO A 68 -5.74 23.45 9.21
C PRO A 68 -4.81 22.41 8.53
N ASP A 69 -4.48 21.32 9.18
CA ASP A 69 -3.73 20.22 8.57
C ASP A 69 -4.67 19.35 7.74
N PRO A 70 -4.28 18.96 6.52
CA PRO A 70 -5.12 18.08 5.68
C PRO A 70 -5.16 16.63 6.20
N ILE A 71 -4.20 16.23 7.04
CA ILE A 71 -4.05 14.87 7.57
C ILE A 71 -4.49 14.79 9.03
N MET A 72 -5.26 13.74 9.33
CA MET A 72 -5.50 13.26 10.69
C MET A 72 -4.74 11.95 10.91
N VAL A 73 -4.14 11.80 12.10
CA VAL A 73 -3.53 10.55 12.54
C VAL A 73 -4.24 10.10 13.81
N VAL A 74 -4.65 8.83 13.83
CA VAL A 74 -5.28 8.22 14.99
C VAL A 74 -4.68 6.86 15.27
N ASP A 75 -4.63 6.47 16.53
CA ASP A 75 -4.28 5.10 16.96
C ASP A 75 -5.55 4.39 17.42
N CYS A 76 -5.90 3.30 16.76
CA CYS A 76 -7.11 2.54 17.00
C CYS A 76 -6.83 1.20 17.67
N THR A 77 -7.63 0.87 18.68
CA THR A 77 -7.62 -0.44 19.33
C THR A 77 -8.34 -1.49 18.49
N GLU A 78 -8.19 -2.75 18.85
CA GLU A 78 -8.95 -3.87 18.26
C GLU A 78 -10.48 -3.66 18.39
N ALA A 79 -10.93 -3.08 19.48
CA ALA A 79 -12.35 -2.77 19.71
C ALA A 79 -12.86 -1.55 18.88
N GLY A 80 -11.98 -0.88 18.11
CA GLY A 80 -12.36 0.26 17.26
C GLY A 80 -12.37 1.60 17.98
N THR A 81 -11.88 1.69 19.22
CA THR A 81 -11.67 2.98 19.88
C THR A 81 -10.43 3.64 19.31
N CYS A 82 -10.62 4.81 18.69
CA CYS A 82 -9.56 5.56 18.03
C CYS A 82 -9.22 6.84 18.80
N THR A 83 -7.92 7.06 19.04
CA THR A 83 -7.41 8.25 19.75
C THR A 83 -6.56 9.09 18.80
N ARG A 84 -6.94 10.36 18.64
CA ARG A 84 -6.19 11.31 17.79
C ARG A 84 -4.79 11.54 18.33
N GLN A 85 -3.83 11.52 17.42
CA GLN A 85 -2.43 11.81 17.69
C GLN A 85 -2.12 13.27 17.32
N THR A 86 -1.19 13.88 18.07
CA THR A 86 -0.74 15.24 17.77
C THR A 86 0.38 15.18 16.74
N LEU A 87 0.23 15.89 15.64
CA LEU A 87 1.27 16.11 14.65
C LEU A 87 2.17 17.26 15.11
N SER A 88 3.48 17.05 15.05
CA SER A 88 4.48 18.08 15.37
C SER A 88 5.04 18.78 14.11
N SER A 89 4.61 18.32 12.94
CA SER A 89 4.89 18.93 11.63
C SER A 89 3.64 18.84 10.77
N ARG A 90 3.54 19.75 9.79
CA ARG A 90 2.46 19.71 8.80
C ARG A 90 2.80 18.70 7.70
N PHE A 91 1.90 17.78 7.44
CA PHE A 91 1.97 16.83 6.33
C PHE A 91 1.00 17.25 5.22
N GLY A 92 1.29 16.80 4.00
CA GLY A 92 0.32 16.88 2.90
C GLY A 92 -0.76 15.79 3.00
N SER A 93 -1.65 15.73 2.02
CA SER A 93 -2.69 14.67 1.94
C SER A 93 -2.11 13.34 1.45
N ASP A 94 -2.92 12.28 1.52
CA ASP A 94 -2.64 10.97 0.94
C ASP A 94 -1.28 10.42 1.37
N ALA A 95 -1.03 10.37 2.68
CA ALA A 95 0.26 9.96 3.23
C ALA A 95 0.41 8.44 3.26
N THR A 96 1.59 7.94 2.91
CA THR A 96 2.03 6.55 3.12
C THR A 96 3.38 6.52 3.81
N VAL A 97 3.64 5.53 4.66
CA VAL A 97 4.86 5.47 5.48
C VAL A 97 5.58 4.14 5.27
N VAL A 98 6.89 4.18 5.09
CA VAL A 98 7.73 2.98 5.09
C VAL A 98 8.78 3.04 6.19
N THR A 99 9.09 1.89 6.74
CA THR A 99 10.24 1.71 7.63
C THR A 99 11.33 0.96 6.87
N LEU A 100 12.45 1.65 6.63
CA LEU A 100 13.61 1.08 5.96
C LEU A 100 14.28 0.01 6.83
N LYS A 101 15.16 -0.81 6.23
CA LYS A 101 15.86 -1.89 6.96
C LYS A 101 16.75 -1.41 8.10
N ASP A 102 17.21 -0.16 8.07
CA ASP A 102 17.99 0.47 9.15
C ASP A 102 17.11 1.09 10.26
N GLY A 103 15.78 0.95 10.17
CA GLY A 103 14.82 1.52 11.11
C GLY A 103 14.42 2.96 10.79
N THR A 104 15.01 3.59 9.79
CA THR A 104 14.60 4.94 9.34
C THR A 104 13.19 4.88 8.78
N ARG A 105 12.33 5.80 9.22
CA ARG A 105 10.96 5.92 8.71
C ARG A 105 10.86 7.06 7.72
N LYS A 106 10.27 6.80 6.57
CA LYS A 106 9.98 7.81 5.55
C LYS A 106 8.49 7.89 5.29
N VAL A 107 8.01 9.11 5.11
CA VAL A 107 6.64 9.40 4.71
C VAL A 107 6.66 9.98 3.30
N PHE A 108 5.77 9.49 2.44
CA PHE A 108 5.47 10.07 1.13
C PHE A 108 4.04 10.63 1.20
N PHE A 109 3.83 11.81 0.63
CA PHE A 109 2.53 12.48 0.69
C PHE A 109 2.34 13.43 -0.50
N VAL A 110 1.10 13.81 -0.74
CA VAL A 110 0.74 14.77 -1.79
C VAL A 110 0.67 16.18 -1.23
N GLU A 111 1.28 17.11 -1.93
CA GLU A 111 1.15 18.53 -1.64
C GLU A 111 0.76 19.31 -2.89
N MET A 112 -0.12 20.31 -2.71
CA MET A 112 -0.48 21.21 -3.79
C MET A 112 0.62 22.26 -3.97
N GLY A 113 1.23 22.28 -5.15
CA GLY A 113 2.19 23.30 -5.56
C GLY A 113 1.59 24.30 -6.55
N PRO A 114 2.35 25.31 -6.97
CA PRO A 114 1.91 26.28 -7.99
C PRO A 114 1.54 25.66 -9.34
N SER A 115 2.19 24.55 -9.68
CA SER A 115 1.99 23.81 -10.94
C SER A 115 1.03 22.62 -10.80
N GLY A 116 0.40 22.44 -9.64
CA GLY A 116 -0.51 21.33 -9.37
C GLY A 116 -0.02 20.43 -8.23
N LYS A 117 -0.57 19.21 -8.15
CA LYS A 117 -0.22 18.22 -7.15
C LYS A 117 1.16 17.62 -7.42
N LYS A 118 1.93 17.43 -6.36
CA LYS A 118 3.21 16.72 -6.39
C LYS A 118 3.36 15.77 -5.21
N ILE A 119 4.11 14.69 -5.43
CA ILE A 119 4.50 13.80 -4.35
C ILE A 119 5.78 14.33 -3.72
N ARG A 120 5.75 14.45 -2.41
CA ARG A 120 6.88 14.84 -1.58
C ARG A 120 7.20 13.75 -0.58
N PHE A 121 8.41 13.77 -0.05
CA PHE A 121 8.81 12.86 1.00
C PHE A 121 9.68 13.52 2.05
N ALA A 122 9.67 12.94 3.25
CA ALA A 122 10.52 13.36 4.35
C ALA A 122 10.86 12.17 5.26
N THR A 123 11.89 12.31 6.08
CA THR A 123 12.18 11.37 7.16
C THR A 123 11.37 11.74 8.40
N ILE A 124 10.66 10.77 8.97
CA ILE A 124 9.96 10.95 10.25
C ILE A 124 10.98 10.83 11.38
N THR A 125 10.96 11.81 12.28
CA THR A 125 11.89 11.88 13.41
C THR A 125 11.31 11.15 14.62
N GLY A 126 11.83 9.98 14.95
CA GLY A 126 11.44 9.21 16.13
C GLY A 126 9.94 8.89 16.19
N ASN A 127 9.38 8.89 17.39
CA ASN A 127 7.95 8.61 17.63
C ASN A 127 7.07 9.88 17.71
N THR A 128 7.62 11.05 17.36
CA THR A 128 6.96 12.34 17.62
C THR A 128 6.00 12.77 16.52
N LEU A 129 5.79 11.98 15.47
CA LEU A 129 5.02 12.38 14.28
C LEU A 129 5.46 13.76 13.73
N ALA A 130 6.77 14.01 13.80
CA ALA A 130 7.44 15.13 13.17
C ALA A 130 8.25 14.63 11.98
N HIS A 131 8.40 15.45 10.97
CA HIS A 131 9.32 15.16 9.88
C HIS A 131 10.44 16.19 9.79
N GLY A 132 11.56 15.79 9.23
CA GLY A 132 12.67 16.65 8.86
C GLY A 132 12.39 17.44 7.58
N THR A 133 13.46 17.77 6.85
CA THR A 133 13.36 18.47 5.56
C THR A 133 12.52 17.68 4.57
N VAL A 134 11.56 18.39 3.95
CA VAL A 134 10.71 17.85 2.89
C VAL A 134 11.39 18.02 1.54
N SER A 135 11.44 16.96 0.76
CA SER A 135 12.00 16.94 -0.60
C SER A 135 10.92 16.54 -1.60
N ASP A 136 11.05 17.03 -2.83
CA ASP A 136 10.20 16.55 -3.94
C ASP A 136 10.64 15.16 -4.38
N LEU A 137 9.69 14.31 -4.72
CA LEU A 137 9.97 13.01 -5.32
C LEU A 137 10.39 13.23 -6.79
N ASN A 138 11.68 13.54 -6.99
CA ASN A 138 12.24 13.67 -8.33
C ASN A 138 12.53 12.29 -8.92
N VAL A 139 11.90 12.00 -10.06
CA VAL A 139 11.98 10.69 -10.72
C VAL A 139 12.75 10.81 -12.02
N ALA A 140 13.95 10.27 -12.06
CA ALA A 140 14.75 10.21 -13.28
C ALA A 140 14.10 9.27 -14.32
N GLY A 141 14.23 9.61 -15.60
CA GLY A 141 13.65 8.83 -16.71
C GLY A 141 12.15 9.02 -16.92
N SER A 142 11.50 9.88 -16.14
CA SER A 142 10.11 10.25 -16.38
C SER A 142 10.01 11.32 -17.46
N SER A 143 9.19 11.09 -18.48
CA SER A 143 8.79 12.11 -19.46
C SER A 143 7.69 13.04 -18.94
N VAL A 144 7.26 12.81 -17.72
CA VAL A 144 6.11 13.42 -17.07
C VAL A 144 6.57 14.06 -15.78
N THR A 145 6.50 15.35 -15.66
CA THR A 145 6.78 16.01 -14.38
C THR A 145 5.70 15.61 -13.37
N GLN A 146 6.11 15.21 -12.19
CA GLN A 146 5.20 14.81 -11.09
C GLN A 146 4.22 15.91 -10.71
N GLU A 147 4.69 17.15 -10.74
CA GLU A 147 3.92 18.34 -10.35
C GLU A 147 2.70 18.57 -11.24
N GLU A 148 2.80 18.26 -12.53
CA GLU A 148 1.72 18.54 -13.49
C GLU A 148 0.75 17.38 -13.67
N LYS A 149 1.17 16.17 -13.31
CA LYS A 149 0.53 14.96 -13.80
C LYS A 149 0.28 13.90 -12.72
N ALA A 150 0.84 14.04 -11.53
CA ALA A 150 0.47 13.20 -10.39
C ALA A 150 -0.92 13.61 -9.90
N TRP A 151 -1.84 12.67 -9.90
CA TRP A 151 -3.15 12.93 -9.30
C TRP A 151 -3.12 12.71 -7.80
N GLY A 152 -2.23 11.87 -7.34
CA GLY A 152 -2.03 11.64 -5.91
C GLY A 152 -2.09 10.18 -5.52
N VAL A 153 -2.45 9.95 -4.28
CA VAL A 153 -2.61 8.66 -3.60
C VAL A 153 -1.36 7.78 -3.80
N PRO A 154 -0.20 8.22 -3.28
CA PRO A 154 0.99 7.39 -3.32
C PRO A 154 0.81 6.22 -2.35
N ASP A 155 1.29 5.06 -2.76
CA ASP A 155 1.63 3.97 -1.85
C ASP A 155 3.11 3.65 -1.94
N SER A 156 3.70 3.17 -0.85
CA SER A 156 5.12 2.90 -0.77
C SER A 156 5.42 1.60 -0.06
N VAL A 157 6.38 0.83 -0.60
CA VAL A 157 6.74 -0.47 -0.07
C VAL A 157 8.25 -0.68 -0.09
N VAL A 158 8.77 -1.34 0.94
CA VAL A 158 10.18 -1.79 0.97
C VAL A 158 10.30 -3.10 0.21
N LEU A 159 11.19 -3.12 -0.78
CA LEU A 159 11.48 -4.29 -1.59
C LEU A 159 12.32 -5.31 -0.81
N PRO A 160 12.37 -6.58 -1.25
CA PRO A 160 13.23 -7.59 -0.64
C PRO A 160 14.71 -7.19 -0.58
N ASP A 161 15.21 -6.43 -1.55
CA ASP A 161 16.59 -5.92 -1.57
C ASP A 161 16.81 -4.67 -0.69
N GLY A 162 15.74 -4.12 -0.09
CA GLY A 162 15.77 -2.98 0.82
C GLY A 162 15.55 -1.62 0.14
N ARG A 163 15.47 -1.58 -1.18
CA ARG A 163 15.05 -0.37 -1.89
C ARG A 163 13.56 -0.10 -1.62
N VAL A 164 13.10 1.09 -1.96
CA VAL A 164 11.68 1.47 -1.85
C VAL A 164 11.11 1.63 -3.25
N ARG A 165 9.92 1.09 -3.47
CA ARG A 165 9.10 1.42 -4.62
C ARG A 165 7.91 2.25 -4.19
N VAL A 166 7.66 3.34 -4.91
CA VAL A 166 6.49 4.21 -4.72
C VAL A 166 5.58 4.05 -5.93
N TYR A 167 4.31 3.80 -5.67
CA TYR A 167 3.24 3.75 -6.66
C TYR A 167 2.42 5.03 -6.56
N TRP A 168 1.83 5.51 -7.66
CA TRP A 168 0.92 6.65 -7.64
C TRP A 168 0.03 6.68 -8.89
N VAL A 169 -1.02 7.46 -8.82
CA VAL A 169 -1.97 7.65 -9.92
C VAL A 169 -1.51 8.80 -10.79
N LEU A 170 -1.47 8.58 -12.11
CA LEU A 170 -1.36 9.64 -13.12
C LEU A 170 -2.76 10.08 -13.56
N SER A 171 -2.93 11.39 -13.76
CA SER A 171 -4.14 11.94 -14.38
C SER A 171 -4.21 11.60 -15.88
N ASP A 172 -5.39 11.75 -16.47
CA ASP A 172 -5.63 11.59 -17.89
C ASP A 172 -4.75 12.51 -18.77
N LYS A 173 -4.41 13.71 -18.30
CA LYS A 173 -3.43 14.59 -18.94
C LYS A 173 -2.07 13.93 -19.11
N ALA A 174 -1.65 13.12 -18.14
CA ALA A 174 -0.38 12.40 -18.19
C ALA A 174 -0.37 11.29 -19.23
N THR A 175 -1.51 10.70 -19.51
CA THR A 175 -1.63 9.68 -20.57
C THR A 175 -1.69 10.29 -21.96
N GLY A 176 -1.86 11.61 -22.09
CA GLY A 176 -1.97 12.33 -23.34
C GLY A 176 -3.27 12.06 -24.10
N LYS A 177 -4.24 11.45 -23.47
CA LYS A 177 -5.52 11.06 -24.05
C LYS A 177 -6.67 11.55 -23.18
N PRO A 178 -7.22 12.75 -23.44
CA PRO A 178 -8.34 13.28 -22.69
C PRO A 178 -9.50 12.29 -22.62
N GLY A 179 -10.06 12.10 -21.43
CA GLY A 179 -11.14 11.16 -21.18
C GLY A 179 -10.71 9.70 -21.06
N LEU A 180 -9.40 9.40 -21.08
CA LEU A 180 -8.93 8.09 -20.64
C LEU A 180 -8.90 8.02 -19.14
N PRO A 181 -9.27 6.86 -18.63
CA PRO A 181 -9.21 6.59 -17.20
C PRO A 181 -7.77 6.71 -16.67
N GLU A 182 -7.68 6.96 -15.39
CA GLU A 182 -6.44 7.04 -14.61
C GLU A 182 -5.58 5.79 -14.80
N SER A 183 -4.30 5.92 -14.57
CA SER A 183 -3.33 4.84 -14.67
C SER A 183 -2.38 4.85 -13.49
N ILE A 184 -2.03 3.67 -12.97
CA ILE A 184 -1.08 3.52 -11.89
C ILE A 184 0.32 3.33 -12.47
N VAL A 185 1.26 4.05 -11.91
CA VAL A 185 2.67 4.00 -12.24
C VAL A 185 3.51 3.79 -10.99
N SER A 186 4.81 3.52 -11.16
CA SER A 186 5.72 3.40 -10.04
C SER A 186 7.13 3.90 -10.37
N ALA A 187 7.90 4.18 -9.33
CA ALA A 187 9.33 4.42 -9.39
C ALA A 187 10.02 3.69 -8.24
N THR A 188 11.19 3.17 -8.53
CA THR A 188 12.01 2.44 -7.56
C THR A 188 13.22 3.28 -7.17
N SER A 189 13.53 3.31 -5.88
CA SER A 189 14.71 4.04 -5.39
C SER A 189 16.00 3.44 -5.94
N THR A 190 17.03 4.27 -6.13
CA THR A 190 18.33 3.84 -6.63
C THR A 190 19.12 3.04 -5.62
N ASP A 191 18.82 3.25 -4.34
CA ASP A 191 19.48 2.59 -3.20
C ASP A 191 18.51 2.42 -2.02
N THR A 192 19.01 1.86 -0.93
CA THR A 192 18.23 1.58 0.29
C THR A 192 17.96 2.80 1.15
N THR A 193 18.52 3.98 0.83
CA THR A 193 18.23 5.23 1.55
C THR A 193 16.94 5.88 1.07
N ALA A 194 16.40 5.45 -0.05
CA ALA A 194 15.18 5.95 -0.68
C ALA A 194 15.18 7.49 -0.82
N SER A 195 16.26 8.03 -1.38
CA SER A 195 16.45 9.48 -1.57
C SER A 195 16.39 9.92 -3.03
N ALA A 196 16.63 9.00 -3.97
CA ALA A 196 16.53 9.22 -5.40
C ALA A 196 15.80 8.04 -6.06
N PHE A 197 15.00 8.33 -7.08
CA PHE A 197 14.11 7.36 -7.72
C PHE A 197 14.29 7.36 -9.24
N VAL A 198 14.06 6.19 -9.83
CA VAL A 198 14.01 5.99 -11.29
C VAL A 198 12.64 5.43 -11.65
N ARG A 199 12.04 5.99 -12.71
CA ARG A 199 10.73 5.56 -13.21
C ARG A 199 10.80 4.12 -13.69
N ASP A 200 9.92 3.27 -13.16
CA ASP A 200 9.74 1.92 -13.68
C ASP A 200 9.00 1.99 -15.03
N ALA A 201 9.47 1.25 -16.03
CA ALA A 201 8.90 1.29 -17.38
C ALA A 201 7.43 0.80 -17.40
N GLY A 202 6.59 1.41 -18.23
CA GLY A 202 5.18 1.05 -18.41
C GLY A 202 4.26 1.49 -17.27
N PHE A 203 3.03 1.01 -17.35
CA PHE A 203 2.00 1.22 -16.32
C PHE A 203 1.85 -0.04 -15.46
N ARG A 204 1.45 0.15 -14.22
CA ARG A 204 1.12 -0.96 -13.29
C ARG A 204 -0.29 -1.47 -13.58
N LEU A 205 -1.24 -0.55 -13.62
CA LEU A 205 -2.62 -0.77 -14.05
C LEU A 205 -3.07 0.38 -14.96
N THR A 206 -3.97 0.08 -15.87
CA THR A 206 -4.66 1.05 -16.74
C THR A 206 -6.15 0.75 -16.70
N GLY A 207 -6.99 1.69 -17.13
CA GLY A 207 -8.44 1.45 -17.26
C GLY A 207 -9.26 2.03 -16.10
N GLY A 208 -8.73 3.05 -15.39
CA GLY A 208 -9.47 3.79 -14.38
C GLY A 208 -9.35 3.21 -12.97
N TYR A 209 -8.26 2.50 -12.69
CA TYR A 209 -7.91 2.05 -11.35
C TYR A 209 -7.06 3.10 -10.65
N VAL A 210 -7.34 3.30 -9.35
CA VAL A 210 -6.75 4.31 -8.49
C VAL A 210 -6.52 3.73 -7.09
N ASP A 211 -5.93 4.51 -6.19
CA ASP A 211 -5.86 4.25 -4.76
C ASP A 211 -5.34 2.84 -4.44
N THR A 212 -4.13 2.60 -4.91
CA THR A 212 -3.47 1.30 -4.78
C THR A 212 -2.79 1.18 -3.45
N ASP A 213 -2.95 0.03 -2.79
CA ASP A 213 -2.20 -0.38 -1.60
C ASP A 213 -1.54 -1.75 -1.82
N ILE A 214 -0.26 -1.85 -1.54
CA ILE A 214 0.51 -3.09 -1.69
C ILE A 214 0.47 -3.87 -0.38
N LEU A 215 -0.41 -4.82 -0.30
CA LEU A 215 -0.66 -5.64 0.89
C LEU A 215 0.43 -6.68 1.17
N ARG A 216 1.17 -7.09 0.14
CA ARG A 216 2.29 -8.01 0.23
C ARG A 216 3.30 -7.72 -0.88
N ALA A 217 4.58 -7.69 -0.52
CA ALA A 217 5.70 -7.47 -1.42
C ALA A 217 6.83 -8.45 -1.11
N LEU A 218 6.64 -9.72 -1.46
CA LEU A 218 7.63 -10.77 -1.32
C LEU A 218 8.18 -11.18 -2.69
N ASP A 219 9.35 -11.81 -2.70
CA ASP A 219 9.95 -12.29 -3.92
C ASP A 219 9.05 -13.35 -4.59
N GLY A 220 8.58 -13.05 -5.79
CA GLY A 220 7.64 -13.89 -6.54
C GLY A 220 6.20 -13.94 -6.02
N ASP A 221 5.85 -13.17 -4.98
CA ASP A 221 4.50 -13.16 -4.40
C ASP A 221 4.09 -11.74 -3.96
N TRP A 222 3.34 -11.07 -4.82
CA TRP A 222 2.86 -9.71 -4.62
C TRP A 222 1.34 -9.66 -4.64
N VAL A 223 0.78 -8.90 -3.72
CA VAL A 223 -0.66 -8.68 -3.59
C VAL A 223 -0.95 -7.19 -3.52
N MET A 224 -1.84 -6.73 -4.36
CA MET A 224 -2.32 -5.35 -4.42
C MET A 224 -3.83 -5.32 -4.24
N MET A 225 -4.33 -4.36 -3.50
CA MET A 225 -5.73 -3.93 -3.54
C MET A 225 -5.80 -2.56 -4.20
N THR A 226 -6.84 -2.31 -4.97
CA THR A 226 -7.05 -1.04 -5.69
C THR A 226 -8.53 -0.74 -5.79
N SER A 227 -8.90 0.51 -6.07
CA SER A 227 -10.29 0.88 -6.35
C SER A 227 -10.45 1.38 -7.78
N THR A 228 -11.69 1.38 -8.27
CA THR A 228 -12.01 2.15 -9.48
C THR A 228 -12.05 3.64 -9.18
N GLY A 229 -11.66 4.46 -10.17
CA GLY A 229 -11.66 5.91 -10.04
C GLY A 229 -13.05 6.53 -9.94
N PRO A 230 -13.14 7.81 -9.51
CA PRO A 230 -14.41 8.50 -9.28
C PRO A 230 -15.28 8.63 -10.53
N GLY A 231 -14.70 8.51 -11.74
CA GLY A 231 -15.42 8.49 -13.01
C GLY A 231 -16.33 7.26 -13.20
N ALA A 232 -16.12 6.19 -12.45
CA ALA A 232 -16.94 4.99 -12.51
C ALA A 232 -18.34 5.14 -11.87
N GLY A 233 -18.61 6.24 -11.18
CA GLY A 233 -19.85 6.41 -10.41
C GLY A 233 -19.79 5.66 -9.08
N THR A 234 -20.32 4.45 -8.99
CA THR A 234 -20.05 3.56 -7.85
C THR A 234 -18.62 3.02 -7.95
N GLN A 235 -17.81 3.24 -6.92
CA GLN A 235 -16.45 2.73 -6.87
C GLN A 235 -16.43 1.35 -6.21
N TYR A 236 -15.53 0.50 -6.68
CA TYR A 236 -15.40 -0.88 -6.23
C TYR A 236 -13.94 -1.21 -5.93
N LEU A 237 -13.74 -2.10 -4.95
CA LEU A 237 -12.42 -2.65 -4.63
C LEU A 237 -12.13 -3.89 -5.47
N TYR A 238 -10.90 -3.96 -5.97
CA TYR A 238 -10.37 -5.06 -6.77
C TYR A 238 -9.06 -5.58 -6.19
N MET A 239 -8.75 -6.81 -6.52
CA MET A 239 -7.47 -7.45 -6.20
C MET A 239 -6.62 -7.62 -7.44
N ALA A 240 -5.32 -7.49 -7.28
CA ALA A 240 -4.36 -7.87 -8.31
C ALA A 240 -3.18 -8.62 -7.67
N THR A 241 -2.58 -9.51 -8.43
CA THR A 241 -1.38 -10.24 -8.04
C THR A 241 -0.26 -10.04 -9.04
N SER A 242 0.99 -10.22 -8.59
CA SER A 242 2.15 -10.05 -9.44
C SER A 242 3.29 -10.95 -8.95
N LYS A 243 4.27 -11.20 -9.84
CA LYS A 243 5.53 -11.89 -9.49
C LYS A 243 6.67 -10.91 -9.19
N ASP A 244 6.57 -9.68 -9.65
CA ASP A 244 7.66 -8.69 -9.62
C ASP A 244 7.23 -7.30 -9.10
N GLY A 245 5.93 -7.11 -8.84
CA GLY A 245 5.34 -5.82 -8.48
C GLY A 245 5.33 -4.80 -9.62
N LEU A 246 5.61 -5.25 -10.86
CA LEU A 246 5.65 -4.41 -12.07
C LEU A 246 4.58 -4.78 -13.08
N THR A 247 4.34 -6.07 -13.24
CA THR A 247 3.29 -6.63 -14.12
C THR A 247 2.22 -7.26 -13.26
N TRP A 248 0.97 -6.82 -13.40
CA TRP A 248 -0.10 -7.19 -12.50
C TRP A 248 -1.23 -7.91 -13.22
N ASP A 249 -1.67 -9.01 -12.64
CA ASP A 249 -2.84 -9.76 -13.05
C ASP A 249 -4.03 -9.32 -12.18
N LEU A 250 -4.93 -8.53 -12.78
CA LEU A 250 -6.11 -8.01 -12.11
C LEU A 250 -7.23 -9.06 -12.11
N TYR A 251 -7.83 -9.30 -10.96
CA TYR A 251 -9.04 -10.11 -10.85
C TYR A 251 -10.21 -9.36 -11.46
N PRO A 252 -11.00 -9.97 -12.36
CA PRO A 252 -12.02 -9.26 -13.13
C PRO A 252 -13.26 -8.90 -12.30
N THR A 253 -13.43 -9.53 -11.15
CA THR A 253 -14.61 -9.35 -10.29
C THR A 253 -14.25 -8.49 -9.08
N PRO A 254 -15.05 -7.42 -8.77
CA PRO A 254 -14.85 -6.66 -7.55
C PRO A 254 -15.11 -7.53 -6.31
N ILE A 255 -14.39 -7.21 -5.24
CA ILE A 255 -14.54 -7.89 -3.95
C ILE A 255 -15.43 -7.12 -2.97
N SER A 256 -15.74 -5.86 -3.24
CA SER A 256 -16.68 -5.05 -2.46
C SER A 256 -18.11 -5.17 -2.95
N SER A 257 -19.07 -4.86 -2.07
CA SER A 257 -20.50 -4.91 -2.37
C SER A 257 -20.93 -3.77 -3.30
N SER A 258 -21.94 -4.01 -4.14
CA SER A 258 -22.61 -2.96 -4.95
C SER A 258 -23.57 -2.07 -4.14
N SER A 259 -23.81 -2.39 -2.87
CA SER A 259 -24.67 -1.60 -1.99
C SER A 259 -23.97 -0.33 -1.44
N GLU A 260 -22.68 -0.19 -1.68
CA GLU A 260 -21.88 0.97 -1.28
C GLU A 260 -20.87 1.33 -2.37
N SER A 261 -20.35 2.54 -2.31
CA SER A 261 -19.15 2.94 -3.02
C SER A 261 -17.96 2.69 -2.09
N ALA A 262 -17.08 1.77 -2.45
CA ALA A 262 -15.90 1.39 -1.67
C ALA A 262 -14.63 1.82 -2.40
N LEU A 263 -13.76 2.57 -1.73
CA LEU A 263 -12.58 3.23 -2.31
C LEU A 263 -11.45 3.35 -1.30
N ASP A 264 -10.29 3.82 -1.75
CA ASP A 264 -9.11 4.12 -0.92
C ASP A 264 -8.78 2.97 0.06
N PRO A 265 -8.51 1.75 -0.40
CA PRO A 265 -8.17 0.65 0.48
C PRO A 265 -6.76 0.82 1.04
N THR A 266 -6.53 0.33 2.25
CA THR A 266 -5.22 0.13 2.85
C THR A 266 -5.26 -1.06 3.80
N GLY A 267 -4.12 -1.72 4.04
CA GLY A 267 -4.12 -2.87 4.93
C GLY A 267 -2.73 -3.44 5.22
N TYR A 268 -2.72 -4.47 6.05
CA TYR A 268 -1.52 -5.23 6.36
C TYR A 268 -1.86 -6.68 6.66
N GLU A 269 -0.90 -7.56 6.47
CA GLU A 269 -1.06 -9.00 6.70
C GLU A 269 -1.11 -9.32 8.19
N THR A 270 -2.11 -10.09 8.61
CA THR A 270 -2.32 -10.53 10.00
C THR A 270 -2.07 -12.01 10.20
N GLY A 271 -2.01 -12.78 9.13
CA GLY A 271 -1.76 -14.21 9.10
C GLY A 271 -1.67 -14.71 7.67
N THR A 272 -1.36 -15.98 7.48
CA THR A 272 -1.26 -16.58 6.14
C THR A 272 -2.53 -16.31 5.34
N ASN A 273 -2.39 -15.61 4.22
CA ASN A 273 -3.49 -15.25 3.32
C ASN A 273 -4.67 -14.56 4.03
N THR A 274 -4.36 -13.76 5.04
CA THR A 274 -5.34 -13.01 5.84
C THR A 274 -4.78 -11.62 6.13
N TRP A 275 -5.58 -10.59 5.83
CA TRP A 275 -5.21 -9.19 6.01
C TRP A 275 -6.28 -8.44 6.79
N ARG A 276 -5.85 -7.46 7.58
CA ARG A 276 -6.70 -6.39 8.07
C ARG A 276 -6.74 -5.28 7.04
N ILE A 277 -7.94 -4.88 6.67
CA ILE A 277 -8.18 -3.86 5.66
C ILE A 277 -8.94 -2.70 6.30
N TYR A 278 -8.56 -1.50 5.91
CA TYR A 278 -9.33 -0.29 6.08
C TYR A 278 -9.67 0.26 4.69
N TYR A 279 -10.86 0.78 4.53
CA TYR A 279 -11.29 1.37 3.27
C TYR A 279 -12.32 2.46 3.53
N VAL A 280 -12.52 3.31 2.56
CA VAL A 280 -13.52 4.37 2.61
C VAL A 280 -14.82 3.87 1.99
N SER A 281 -15.92 4.17 2.65
CA SER A 281 -17.28 3.83 2.20
C SER A 281 -18.15 5.07 2.10
N SER A 282 -18.96 5.11 1.06
CA SER A 282 -20.05 6.11 0.88
C SER A 282 -21.24 5.46 0.19
N ALA A 283 -22.34 6.19 0.05
CA ALA A 283 -23.49 5.72 -0.74
C ALA A 283 -23.06 5.44 -2.20
N PRO A 284 -23.68 4.44 -2.87
CA PRO A 284 -23.38 4.11 -4.25
C PRO A 284 -23.81 5.23 -5.21
N GLY A 285 -23.24 5.24 -6.42
CA GLY A 285 -23.53 6.20 -7.46
C GLY A 285 -22.67 7.46 -7.43
N MET A 286 -22.83 8.30 -8.46
CA MET A 286 -22.20 9.62 -8.53
C MET A 286 -22.92 10.58 -7.59
N ILE A 287 -22.29 10.89 -6.46
CA ILE A 287 -22.86 11.78 -5.45
C ILE A 287 -21.91 12.96 -5.28
N VAL A 288 -22.47 14.17 -5.39
CA VAL A 288 -21.71 15.42 -5.26
C VAL A 288 -21.28 15.65 -3.81
N ASP A 289 -22.10 15.19 -2.86
CA ASP A 289 -21.87 15.38 -1.43
C ASP A 289 -21.77 14.00 -0.75
N ARG A 290 -20.60 13.39 -0.84
CA ARG A 290 -20.35 12.04 -0.29
C ARG A 290 -20.01 12.12 1.19
N ASN A 291 -20.75 11.37 1.99
CA ASN A 291 -20.41 11.16 3.39
C ASN A 291 -19.39 9.99 3.48
N TYR A 292 -18.13 10.31 3.36
CA TYR A 292 -17.03 9.33 3.42
C TYR A 292 -16.77 8.90 4.85
N VAL A 293 -16.91 7.61 5.13
CA VAL A 293 -16.62 7.00 6.43
C VAL A 293 -15.58 5.89 6.28
N LEU A 294 -14.69 5.77 7.24
CA LEU A 294 -13.71 4.68 7.26
C LEU A 294 -14.36 3.43 7.84
N LYS A 295 -14.20 2.32 7.15
CA LYS A 295 -14.61 0.98 7.58
C LYS A 295 -13.41 0.08 7.76
N ARG A 296 -13.57 -0.95 8.60
CA ARG A 296 -12.61 -2.02 8.81
C ARG A 296 -13.17 -3.34 8.33
N ALA A 297 -12.31 -4.17 7.73
CA ALA A 297 -12.66 -5.46 7.17
C ALA A 297 -11.53 -6.47 7.35
N VAL A 298 -11.86 -7.73 7.18
CA VAL A 298 -10.91 -8.83 7.01
C VAL A 298 -10.95 -9.27 5.56
N LEU A 299 -9.79 -9.31 4.92
CA LEU A 299 -9.59 -9.91 3.60
C LEU A 299 -8.96 -11.28 3.77
N THR A 300 -9.50 -12.27 3.08
CA THR A 300 -8.93 -13.63 3.05
C THR A 300 -8.78 -14.12 1.62
N TRP A 301 -7.73 -14.89 1.38
CA TRP A 301 -7.56 -15.69 0.18
C TRP A 301 -7.74 -17.16 0.51
N LYS A 302 -8.57 -17.85 -0.25
CA LYS A 302 -8.76 -19.28 -0.17
C LYS A 302 -8.42 -19.92 -1.51
N GLU A 303 -7.43 -20.77 -1.53
CA GLU A 303 -7.05 -21.53 -2.71
C GLU A 303 -8.19 -22.46 -3.16
N ALA A 304 -8.40 -22.58 -4.46
CA ALA A 304 -9.35 -23.56 -4.98
C ALA A 304 -8.90 -24.99 -4.58
N ALA A 305 -9.84 -25.82 -4.21
CA ALA A 305 -9.54 -27.22 -4.00
C ALA A 305 -8.93 -27.83 -5.27
N ALA A 306 -7.81 -28.53 -5.12
CA ALA A 306 -7.19 -29.22 -6.25
C ALA A 306 -8.22 -30.16 -6.88
N THR A 307 -8.48 -30.00 -8.17
CA THR A 307 -9.32 -30.93 -8.91
C THR A 307 -8.63 -32.31 -8.86
N PRO A 308 -9.27 -33.36 -8.34
CA PRO A 308 -8.64 -34.66 -8.31
C PRO A 308 -8.24 -35.04 -9.73
N THR A 309 -6.97 -35.37 -9.92
CA THR A 309 -6.48 -35.90 -11.20
C THR A 309 -7.23 -37.20 -11.47
N PRO A 310 -7.90 -37.35 -12.61
CA PRO A 310 -8.55 -38.64 -12.94
C PRO A 310 -7.50 -39.76 -12.90
N THR A 311 -7.73 -40.73 -12.06
CA THR A 311 -6.86 -41.91 -11.99
C THR A 311 -7.00 -42.67 -13.32
N PRO A 312 -5.90 -43.02 -13.97
CA PRO A 312 -5.92 -43.68 -15.29
C PRO A 312 -6.58 -45.08 -15.22
#